data_7cdfc385cf0a43f12ee442bd7cdb6b6b
#
_entry.id   7cdfc385cf0a43f12ee442bd7cdb6b6b
#
_cell.length_a   1.000
_cell.length_b   1.000
_cell.length_c   1.000
_cell.angle_alpha   90.00
_cell.angle_beta   90.00
_cell.angle_gamma   90.00
#
_symmetry.space_group_name_H-M   'P 1'
#
loop_
_entity.id
_entity.type
_entity.pdbx_description
1 polymer ?
#
loop_
_entity_poly.entity_id
_entity_poly.type
_entity_poly.pdbx_seq_one_letter_code
_entity_poly.pdbx_strand_id
1 'polypeptide(L)'
;MRFRDWRGKRGRIVALAVCLVVAVVALTTVVFSDSRSEAQRLVDDFVAALDDRDAGAAAALTSYPNAAEETISQMYDGLSDGTVDYDVTQLVELNDDSGYFTLSAGWNFGEGKDWSYQVTGSVRKLAVGWRVSWDPEVVVPDLSGGRTVHHVRTDAAPPKIFDRTGRLLMEEQTINAVVLDPAAMPDPVDTTTRLAAVLEPVAPVITAQLMQERMAENPGNRITAVKLRDQDYQFLEGGIVSIPGVEVLTTPTLISADRRISTPLLDSLRSAWQLERDRTAGWAVTLEDPEEGPIQVAGFQGPPPPDLQATVDSQVQLAAKEAVVTAGTPAAVVAIQPSTGGILAADVNNWAMELGPVITHGLYSAGGVLDPVRLAAGLERGVDPNDVGSDDVASTARRLGLGVDYDVPGFEFETSQIGHNRSGVVQFAGSDSDENLITPLGAAVLAASVARGSVAAPTIVQGQETVVHDAPEALPGSVIDALRGMMIDNVQNGPASFLRGHAGLAGIAAASGEDRWFFGYTGGDLAFAVFVADADGGDRAIKMADTFLRKLGEPLLGE
;
A
#
# COMPACT_ATOMS: atom_id res chain seq x y z
N MET A 1 -75.31 36.40 35.58
CA MET A 1 -74.88 37.50 36.46
C MET A 1 -73.39 37.36 36.82
N ARG A 2 -72.59 38.21 36.28
CA ARG A 2 -71.21 38.63 36.68
C ARG A 2 -70.26 37.63 37.30
N PHE A 3 -69.38 37.03 36.48
CA PHE A 3 -68.04 36.58 36.84
C PHE A 3 -67.05 37.32 35.92
N ARG A 4 -66.63 38.47 36.35
CA ARG A 4 -65.54 39.24 35.71
C ARG A 4 -64.71 39.87 36.85
N ASP A 5 -63.39 39.80 36.70
CA ASP A 5 -62.37 40.49 37.50
C ASP A 5 -61.67 39.71 38.63
N TRP A 6 -61.07 38.54 38.30
CA TRP A 6 -60.01 38.05 39.19
C TRP A 6 -58.76 37.51 38.49
N ARG A 7 -58.61 37.76 37.19
CA ARG A 7 -57.38 37.36 36.45
C ARG A 7 -56.31 38.43 36.31
N GLY A 8 -56.60 39.69 36.62
CA GLY A 8 -55.69 40.84 36.42
C GLY A 8 -54.64 41.08 37.48
N LYS A 9 -54.89 40.63 38.75
CA LYS A 9 -53.96 40.92 39.85
C LYS A 9 -52.90 39.82 40.09
N ARG A 10 -53.19 38.55 39.79
CA ARG A 10 -52.18 37.48 39.92
C ARG A 10 -51.12 37.52 38.82
N GLY A 11 -51.47 37.91 37.60
CA GLY A 11 -50.51 38.06 36.51
C GLY A 11 -49.50 39.18 36.74
N ARG A 12 -49.87 40.29 37.41
CA ARG A 12 -48.95 41.39 37.71
C ARG A 12 -48.00 41.07 38.88
N ILE A 13 -48.43 40.31 39.88
CA ILE A 13 -47.57 39.87 41.00
C ILE A 13 -46.59 38.82 40.53
N VAL A 14 -46.95 37.88 39.65
CA VAL A 14 -46.05 36.86 39.06
C VAL A 14 -45.07 37.53 38.11
N ALA A 15 -45.49 38.50 37.29
CA ALA A 15 -44.57 39.26 36.43
C ALA A 15 -43.55 40.10 37.20
N LEU A 16 -43.96 40.70 38.31
CA LEU A 16 -43.05 41.45 39.21
C LEU A 16 -42.07 40.52 39.96
N ALA A 17 -42.52 39.34 40.38
CA ALA A 17 -41.68 38.34 41.04
C ALA A 17 -40.66 37.72 40.06
N VAL A 18 -41.05 37.44 38.79
CA VAL A 18 -40.15 36.95 37.72
C VAL A 18 -39.13 38.02 37.33
N CYS A 19 -39.55 39.31 37.21
CA CYS A 19 -38.60 40.40 36.94
C CYS A 19 -37.62 40.62 38.13
N LEU A 20 -38.03 40.41 39.36
CA LEU A 20 -37.17 40.57 40.53
C LEU A 20 -36.20 39.39 40.65
N VAL A 21 -36.60 38.16 40.30
CA VAL A 21 -35.71 36.98 40.23
C VAL A 21 -34.73 37.10 39.06
N VAL A 22 -35.17 37.56 37.89
CA VAL A 22 -34.28 37.84 36.74
C VAL A 22 -33.32 38.99 37.06
N ALA A 23 -33.76 40.04 37.77
CA ALA A 23 -32.86 41.13 38.19
C ALA A 23 -31.87 40.66 39.26
N VAL A 24 -32.25 39.78 40.21
CA VAL A 24 -31.36 39.22 41.20
C VAL A 24 -30.38 38.23 40.57
N VAL A 25 -30.82 37.39 39.60
CA VAL A 25 -29.93 36.54 38.82
C VAL A 25 -29.01 37.35 37.94
N ALA A 26 -29.51 38.44 37.30
CA ALA A 26 -28.64 39.34 36.49
C ALA A 26 -27.69 40.16 37.39
N LEU A 27 -28.09 40.55 38.61
CA LEU A 27 -27.18 41.20 39.57
C LEU A 27 -26.16 40.21 40.17
N THR A 28 -26.52 38.96 40.39
CA THR A 28 -25.57 37.92 40.87
C THR A 28 -24.61 37.51 39.76
N THR A 29 -25.01 37.52 38.49
CA THR A 29 -24.10 37.25 37.34
C THR A 29 -23.21 38.46 37.01
N VAL A 30 -23.59 39.69 37.40
CA VAL A 30 -22.75 40.92 37.22
C VAL A 30 -21.83 41.15 38.44
N VAL A 31 -22.06 40.51 39.59
CA VAL A 31 -21.22 40.66 40.78
C VAL A 31 -20.21 39.53 40.91
N PHE A 32 -20.29 38.48 40.10
CA PHE A 32 -19.17 37.54 39.88
C PHE A 32 -18.27 38.04 38.71
N SER A 33 -17.96 39.32 38.70
CA SER A 33 -16.88 39.86 37.91
C SER A 33 -15.56 39.48 38.61
N ASP A 34 -14.93 38.48 38.08
CA ASP A 34 -13.48 38.30 38.02
C ASP A 34 -12.73 38.52 39.34
N SER A 35 -13.04 37.66 40.34
CA SER A 35 -12.21 37.53 41.54
C SER A 35 -11.05 36.54 41.35
N ARG A 36 -10.70 36.24 40.10
CA ARG A 36 -9.51 35.41 39.81
C ARG A 36 -8.27 36.16 40.23
N SER A 37 -7.40 35.48 40.97
CA SER A 37 -6.11 36.04 41.34
C SER A 37 -5.24 36.31 40.12
N GLU A 38 -4.20 37.15 40.26
CA GLU A 38 -3.23 37.35 39.17
C GLU A 38 -2.50 36.04 38.81
N ALA A 39 -2.24 35.18 39.79
CA ALA A 39 -1.64 33.85 39.56
C ALA A 39 -2.58 32.94 38.77
N GLN A 40 -3.88 32.94 39.11
CA GLN A 40 -4.86 32.14 38.37
C GLN A 40 -4.99 32.57 36.89
N ARG A 41 -5.06 33.89 36.64
CA ARG A 41 -5.11 34.37 35.25
C ARG A 41 -3.88 33.98 34.45
N LEU A 42 -2.67 34.06 35.08
CA LEU A 42 -1.43 33.59 34.43
C LEU A 42 -1.50 32.11 34.04
N VAL A 43 -1.98 31.23 34.94
CA VAL A 43 -2.07 29.80 34.64
C VAL A 43 -3.14 29.52 33.60
N ASP A 44 -4.30 30.19 33.69
CA ASP A 44 -5.37 30.08 32.68
C ASP A 44 -4.85 30.53 31.28
N ASP A 45 -4.11 31.65 31.20
CA ASP A 45 -3.52 32.15 29.95
C ASP A 45 -2.42 31.20 29.40
N PHE A 46 -1.62 30.61 30.30
CA PHE A 46 -0.59 29.62 29.94
C PHE A 46 -1.21 28.37 29.32
N VAL A 47 -2.26 27.83 29.95
CA VAL A 47 -3.00 26.68 29.46
C VAL A 47 -3.68 26.97 28.14
N ALA A 48 -4.35 28.12 28.00
CA ALA A 48 -4.97 28.52 26.74
C ALA A 48 -3.95 28.61 25.58
N ALA A 49 -2.74 29.13 25.86
CA ALA A 49 -1.67 29.17 24.86
C ALA A 49 -1.15 27.76 24.49
N LEU A 50 -1.13 26.84 25.47
CA LEU A 50 -0.80 25.43 25.18
C LEU A 50 -1.89 24.75 24.35
N ASP A 51 -3.18 24.95 24.64
CA ASP A 51 -4.29 24.39 23.86
C ASP A 51 -4.29 24.92 22.42
N ASP A 52 -3.98 26.20 22.24
CA ASP A 52 -3.84 26.85 20.94
C ASP A 52 -2.55 26.44 20.20
N ARG A 53 -1.68 25.63 20.84
CA ARG A 53 -0.34 25.25 20.34
C ARG A 53 0.55 26.46 19.99
N ASP A 54 0.34 27.57 20.67
CA ASP A 54 1.17 28.76 20.55
C ASP A 54 2.36 28.72 21.52
N ALA A 55 3.45 28.06 21.08
CA ALA A 55 4.66 27.91 21.88
C ALA A 55 5.25 29.26 22.30
N GLY A 56 5.19 30.28 21.45
CA GLY A 56 5.68 31.63 21.75
C GLY A 56 4.85 32.33 22.83
N ALA A 57 3.52 32.26 22.72
CA ALA A 57 2.60 32.83 23.72
C ALA A 57 2.76 32.11 25.08
N ALA A 58 2.79 30.78 25.11
CA ALA A 58 3.00 30.01 26.33
C ALA A 58 4.37 30.33 26.97
N ALA A 59 5.43 30.36 26.18
CA ALA A 59 6.79 30.66 26.64
C ALA A 59 6.92 32.06 27.24
N ALA A 60 6.26 33.08 26.65
CA ALA A 60 6.27 34.44 27.15
C ALA A 60 5.74 34.59 28.60
N LEU A 61 4.94 33.63 29.05
CA LEU A 61 4.38 33.56 30.41
C LEU A 61 5.30 32.86 31.41
N THR A 62 6.45 32.35 30.95
CA THR A 62 7.41 31.61 31.79
C THR A 62 8.57 32.49 32.34
N SER A 63 9.36 31.93 33.27
CA SER A 63 10.57 32.57 33.78
C SER A 63 11.77 32.54 32.84
N TYR A 64 11.76 31.65 31.81
CA TYR A 64 12.81 31.48 30.81
C TYR A 64 12.20 31.32 29.41
N PRO A 65 11.69 32.41 28.77
CA PRO A 65 10.91 32.32 27.54
C PRO A 65 11.62 31.59 26.39
N ASN A 66 12.88 31.88 26.13
CA ASN A 66 13.58 31.29 24.99
C ASN A 66 13.74 29.77 25.13
N ALA A 67 14.11 29.29 26.32
CA ALA A 67 14.23 27.85 26.57
C ALA A 67 12.85 27.15 26.56
N ALA A 68 11.81 27.85 27.04
CA ALA A 68 10.45 27.34 27.02
C ALA A 68 9.92 27.23 25.59
N GLU A 69 10.13 28.24 24.76
CA GLU A 69 9.67 28.23 23.36
C GLU A 69 10.32 27.11 22.56
N GLU A 70 11.65 26.90 22.72
CA GLU A 70 12.36 25.82 22.06
C GLU A 70 11.80 24.45 22.46
N THR A 71 11.64 24.18 23.77
CA THR A 71 11.14 22.90 24.29
C THR A 71 9.70 22.64 23.89
N ILE A 72 8.81 23.65 24.02
CA ILE A 72 7.39 23.51 23.68
C ILE A 72 7.23 23.30 22.15
N SER A 73 8.01 24.00 21.34
CA SER A 73 8.01 23.78 19.89
C SER A 73 8.45 22.37 19.53
N GLN A 74 9.56 21.87 20.08
CA GLN A 74 10.04 20.50 19.87
C GLN A 74 9.01 19.46 20.34
N MET A 75 8.31 19.71 21.46
CA MET A 75 7.22 18.83 21.93
C MET A 75 6.09 18.74 20.90
N TYR A 76 5.63 19.87 20.34
CA TYR A 76 4.58 19.84 19.33
C TYR A 76 5.04 19.25 18.01
N ASP A 77 6.29 19.42 17.61
CA ASP A 77 6.86 18.77 16.43
C ASP A 77 6.91 17.25 16.61
N GLY A 78 7.36 16.76 17.76
CA GLY A 78 7.44 15.34 18.05
C GLY A 78 6.08 14.65 18.28
N LEU A 79 5.04 15.41 18.63
CA LEU A 79 3.66 14.95 18.84
C LEU A 79 2.68 15.53 17.79
N SER A 80 3.18 15.88 16.61
CA SER A 80 2.46 16.68 15.61
C SER A 80 1.19 16.01 15.07
N ASP A 81 1.11 14.70 15.07
CA ASP A 81 -0.02 13.89 14.60
C ASP A 81 -1.13 13.70 15.66
N GLY A 82 -0.89 14.13 16.93
CA GLY A 82 -1.87 14.09 18.00
C GLY A 82 -2.64 15.41 18.16
N THR A 83 -3.79 15.35 18.82
CA THR A 83 -4.51 16.50 19.39
C THR A 83 -4.36 16.49 20.90
N VAL A 84 -4.35 17.63 21.54
CA VAL A 84 -4.20 17.73 23.00
C VAL A 84 -5.24 18.67 23.58
N ASP A 85 -5.62 18.37 24.84
CA ASP A 85 -6.48 19.18 25.68
C ASP A 85 -5.83 19.31 27.06
N TYR A 86 -5.69 20.53 27.55
CA TYR A 86 -5.06 20.83 28.84
C TYR A 86 -6.06 21.42 29.82
N ASP A 87 -6.09 20.90 31.02
CA ASP A 87 -6.94 21.38 32.12
C ASP A 87 -6.15 21.69 33.38
N VAL A 88 -6.47 22.82 34.05
CA VAL A 88 -5.96 23.12 35.38
C VAL A 88 -6.81 22.41 36.42
N THR A 89 -6.29 21.33 36.99
CA THR A 89 -7.02 20.54 38.00
C THR A 89 -6.91 21.11 39.41
N GLN A 90 -5.83 21.85 39.69
CA GLN A 90 -5.60 22.47 41.01
C GLN A 90 -4.69 23.70 40.89
N LEU A 91 -5.00 24.75 41.66
CA LEU A 91 -4.10 25.87 41.92
C LEU A 91 -4.12 26.15 43.44
N VAL A 92 -2.94 26.22 44.04
CA VAL A 92 -2.76 26.54 45.47
C VAL A 92 -1.80 27.72 45.56
N GLU A 93 -2.31 28.86 46.02
CA GLU A 93 -1.48 30.01 46.38
C GLU A 93 -0.94 29.83 47.81
N LEU A 94 0.36 29.86 47.96
CA LEU A 94 1.00 29.71 49.27
C LEU A 94 1.09 31.06 50.01
N ASN A 95 1.32 32.13 49.23
CA ASN A 95 1.43 33.50 49.72
C ASN A 95 1.23 34.47 48.51
N ASP A 96 1.39 35.77 48.75
CA ASP A 96 1.21 36.82 47.73
C ASP A 96 2.21 36.77 46.58
N ASP A 97 3.25 35.91 46.64
CA ASP A 97 4.36 35.87 45.70
C ASP A 97 4.62 34.48 45.08
N SER A 98 3.95 33.42 45.53
CA SER A 98 4.20 32.07 45.05
C SER A 98 2.98 31.15 45.14
N GLY A 99 2.93 30.14 44.26
CA GLY A 99 1.92 29.10 44.25
C GLY A 99 2.34 27.89 43.45
N TYR A 100 1.52 26.84 43.50
CA TYR A 100 1.65 25.63 42.72
C TYR A 100 0.36 25.36 41.98
N PHE A 101 0.48 24.79 40.80
CA PHE A 101 -0.66 24.32 40.03
C PHE A 101 -0.42 22.90 39.53
N THR A 102 -1.51 22.17 39.29
CA THR A 102 -1.49 20.86 38.63
C THR A 102 -2.21 20.99 37.30
N LEU A 103 -1.53 20.60 36.23
CA LEU A 103 -2.02 20.54 34.87
C LEU A 103 -2.30 19.09 34.51
N SER A 104 -3.47 18.81 33.98
CA SER A 104 -3.83 17.56 33.33
C SER A 104 -3.72 17.75 31.82
N ALA A 105 -3.06 16.85 31.11
CA ALA A 105 -2.98 16.83 29.68
C ALA A 105 -3.57 15.53 29.13
N GLY A 106 -4.36 15.64 28.06
CA GLY A 106 -4.95 14.51 27.34
C GLY A 106 -4.60 14.59 25.86
N TRP A 107 -3.69 13.74 25.41
CA TRP A 107 -3.33 13.59 24.01
C TRP A 107 -4.14 12.48 23.37
N ASN A 108 -4.61 12.70 22.11
CA ASN A 108 -5.26 11.69 21.29
C ASN A 108 -4.56 11.61 19.93
N PHE A 109 -4.04 10.42 19.59
CA PHE A 109 -3.34 10.11 18.33
C PHE A 109 -4.21 9.24 17.40
N GLY A 110 -5.53 9.25 17.60
CA GLY A 110 -6.49 8.47 16.82
C GLY A 110 -7.22 7.44 17.68
N GLU A 111 -8.03 6.61 17.06
CA GLU A 111 -8.90 5.66 17.75
C GLU A 111 -8.11 4.70 18.67
N GLY A 112 -8.41 4.76 19.96
CA GLY A 112 -7.77 3.92 20.99
C GLY A 112 -6.32 4.27 21.30
N LYS A 113 -5.84 5.46 20.90
CA LYS A 113 -4.47 5.93 21.13
C LYS A 113 -4.46 7.18 21.99
N ASP A 114 -4.88 7.01 23.25
CA ASP A 114 -4.96 8.10 24.21
C ASP A 114 -3.78 8.05 25.20
N TRP A 115 -3.19 9.21 25.44
CA TRP A 115 -2.16 9.40 26.44
C TRP A 115 -2.53 10.54 27.38
N SER A 116 -2.75 10.24 28.66
CA SER A 116 -3.10 11.22 29.67
C SER A 116 -2.11 11.21 30.83
N TYR A 117 -1.77 12.39 31.32
CA TYR A 117 -0.87 12.54 32.45
C TYR A 117 -1.20 13.80 33.24
N GLN A 118 -0.57 13.94 34.40
CA GLN A 118 -0.61 15.14 35.23
C GLN A 118 0.81 15.60 35.52
N VAL A 119 1.01 16.91 35.48
CA VAL A 119 2.27 17.57 35.87
C VAL A 119 2.00 18.63 36.91
N THR A 120 3.00 18.93 37.72
CA THR A 120 2.92 20.00 38.74
C THR A 120 3.90 21.10 38.36
N GLY A 121 3.39 22.31 38.23
CA GLY A 121 4.18 23.50 38.02
C GLY A 121 4.13 24.46 39.21
N SER A 122 5.03 25.41 39.23
CA SER A 122 5.00 26.49 40.20
C SER A 122 4.91 27.86 39.52
N VAL A 123 4.26 28.81 40.20
CA VAL A 123 4.20 30.19 39.79
C VAL A 123 4.86 31.10 40.81
N ARG A 124 5.55 32.11 40.32
CA ARG A 124 6.24 33.11 41.16
C ARG A 124 6.04 34.52 40.66
N LYS A 125 5.94 35.45 41.58
CA LYS A 125 5.89 36.87 41.27
C LYS A 125 7.31 37.42 41.15
N LEU A 126 7.68 37.81 39.95
CA LEU A 126 8.95 38.44 39.62
C LEU A 126 8.77 39.95 39.49
N ALA A 127 9.86 40.70 39.29
CA ALA A 127 9.80 42.14 39.03
C ALA A 127 8.95 42.55 37.82
N VAL A 128 8.79 41.60 36.85
CA VAL A 128 8.00 41.77 35.62
C VAL A 128 6.58 41.18 35.73
N GLY A 129 6.10 40.86 36.94
CA GLY A 129 4.81 40.22 37.21
C GLY A 129 4.91 38.72 37.46
N TRP A 130 3.75 38.08 37.57
CA TRP A 130 3.70 36.63 37.76
C TRP A 130 4.25 35.89 36.58
N ARG A 131 4.97 34.77 36.81
CA ARG A 131 5.52 33.88 35.78
C ARG A 131 5.42 32.44 36.23
N VAL A 132 5.18 31.53 35.29
CA VAL A 132 5.39 30.08 35.48
C VAL A 132 6.89 29.85 35.67
N SER A 133 7.31 29.21 36.73
CA SER A 133 8.70 28.82 36.93
C SER A 133 9.01 27.72 35.92
N TRP A 134 9.77 28.06 34.92
CA TRP A 134 10.01 27.15 33.80
C TRP A 134 10.85 25.94 34.19
N ASP A 135 10.33 24.78 33.93
CA ASP A 135 10.95 23.49 33.87
C ASP A 135 10.28 22.69 32.76
N PRO A 136 11.01 21.95 31.88
CA PRO A 136 10.39 21.11 30.86
C PRO A 136 9.32 20.14 31.38
N GLU A 137 9.46 19.68 32.64
CA GLU A 137 8.50 18.77 33.27
C GLU A 137 7.13 19.43 33.57
N VAL A 138 7.01 20.75 33.42
CA VAL A 138 5.72 21.45 33.53
C VAL A 138 4.77 21.14 32.38
N VAL A 139 5.31 20.72 31.21
CA VAL A 139 4.51 20.38 30.02
C VAL A 139 4.43 18.88 29.75
N VAL A 140 5.51 18.12 30.02
CA VAL A 140 5.54 16.65 29.89
C VAL A 140 6.35 16.06 31.03
N PRO A 141 5.86 15.01 31.71
CA PRO A 141 6.60 14.35 32.78
C PRO A 141 7.96 13.85 32.29
N ASP A 142 8.99 13.97 33.13
CA ASP A 142 10.35 13.47 32.86
C ASP A 142 11.05 14.06 31.61
N LEU A 143 10.57 15.17 31.06
CA LEU A 143 11.15 15.83 29.89
C LEU A 143 12.44 16.60 30.20
N SER A 144 13.05 16.44 31.35
CA SER A 144 14.29 17.10 31.77
C SER A 144 15.54 16.51 31.09
N GLY A 145 16.68 17.18 31.27
CA GLY A 145 17.98 16.64 30.84
C GLY A 145 18.25 16.66 29.32
N GLY A 146 17.52 17.46 28.55
CA GLY A 146 17.69 17.54 27.09
C GLY A 146 16.97 16.45 26.33
N ARG A 147 16.06 15.76 26.97
CA ARG A 147 15.17 14.78 26.33
C ARG A 147 14.19 15.45 25.38
N THR A 148 13.81 14.73 24.32
CA THR A 148 12.72 15.10 23.40
C THR A 148 11.62 14.05 23.44
N VAL A 149 10.37 14.47 23.21
CA VAL A 149 9.21 13.58 23.19
C VAL A 149 8.75 13.33 21.78
N HIS A 150 8.44 12.06 21.44
CA HIS A 150 7.99 11.67 20.10
C HIS A 150 6.85 10.65 20.18
N HIS A 151 5.86 10.81 19.30
CA HIS A 151 4.91 9.75 18.99
C HIS A 151 5.48 8.90 17.87
N VAL A 152 5.56 7.60 18.09
CA VAL A 152 6.16 6.65 17.16
C VAL A 152 5.27 5.44 16.96
N ARG A 153 5.28 4.91 15.74
CA ARG A 153 4.70 3.60 15.45
C ARG A 153 5.60 2.52 16.05
N THR A 154 4.99 1.50 16.64
CA THR A 154 5.69 0.30 17.10
C THR A 154 5.24 -0.91 16.30
N ASP A 155 6.20 -1.62 15.73
CA ASP A 155 5.95 -2.84 14.97
C ASP A 155 6.59 -4.03 15.67
N ALA A 156 5.88 -5.15 15.71
CA ALA A 156 6.47 -6.43 16.05
C ALA A 156 7.35 -6.95 14.90
N ALA A 157 7.98 -8.12 15.10
CA ALA A 157 8.75 -8.75 14.03
C ALA A 157 7.91 -8.89 12.76
N PRO A 158 8.45 -8.53 11.58
CA PRO A 158 7.70 -8.54 10.32
C PRO A 158 7.30 -9.96 9.94
N PRO A 159 6.11 -10.16 9.33
CA PRO A 159 5.66 -11.46 8.87
C PRO A 159 6.45 -11.89 7.64
N LYS A 160 6.54 -13.20 7.43
CA LYS A 160 7.07 -13.79 6.20
C LYS A 160 5.95 -14.06 5.20
N ILE A 161 6.32 -14.19 3.92
CA ILE A 161 5.40 -14.63 2.88
C ILE A 161 5.89 -15.98 2.37
N PHE A 162 5.03 -16.99 2.43
CA PHE A 162 5.27 -18.30 1.88
C PHE A 162 4.51 -18.48 0.57
N ASP A 163 5.04 -19.30 -0.34
CA ASP A 163 4.32 -19.69 -1.54
C ASP A 163 3.19 -20.69 -1.19
N ARG A 164 2.35 -21.05 -2.18
CA ARG A 164 1.21 -21.94 -1.94
C ARG A 164 1.58 -23.32 -1.38
N THR A 165 2.82 -23.73 -1.53
CA THR A 165 3.34 -25.02 -1.05
C THR A 165 4.00 -24.95 0.33
N GLY A 166 4.10 -23.75 0.91
CA GLY A 166 4.73 -23.49 2.21
C GLY A 166 6.24 -23.23 2.11
N ARG A 167 6.79 -23.01 0.91
CA ARG A 167 8.19 -22.56 0.75
C ARG A 167 8.27 -21.06 1.00
N LEU A 168 9.39 -20.62 1.60
CA LEU A 168 9.63 -19.20 1.82
C LEU A 168 9.72 -18.47 0.47
N LEU A 169 8.79 -17.54 0.23
CA LEU A 169 8.72 -16.73 -0.98
C LEU A 169 9.39 -15.37 -0.79
N MET A 170 9.03 -14.66 0.31
CA MET A 170 9.61 -13.37 0.64
C MET A 170 9.81 -13.24 2.14
N GLU A 171 10.88 -12.53 2.52
CA GLU A 171 11.13 -12.11 3.89
C GLU A 171 11.83 -10.74 3.91
N GLU A 172 11.70 -10.03 5.03
CA GLU A 172 12.44 -8.79 5.23
C GLU A 172 13.92 -9.12 5.43
N GLN A 173 14.77 -8.49 4.62
CA GLN A 173 16.23 -8.59 4.71
C GLN A 173 16.84 -7.20 4.67
N THR A 174 18.01 -7.08 5.25
CA THR A 174 18.83 -5.86 5.15
C THR A 174 19.32 -5.68 3.72
N ILE A 175 18.99 -4.53 3.13
CA ILE A 175 19.46 -4.12 1.81
C ILE A 175 20.38 -2.92 1.97
N ASN A 176 21.56 -3.02 1.39
CA ASN A 176 22.58 -1.98 1.37
C ASN A 176 22.57 -1.31 -0.01
N ALA A 177 21.99 -0.11 -0.09
CA ALA A 177 22.00 0.70 -1.29
C ALA A 177 23.31 1.47 -1.37
N VAL A 178 24.13 1.15 -2.37
CA VAL A 178 25.37 1.87 -2.67
C VAL A 178 25.00 3.12 -3.48
N VAL A 179 25.21 4.28 -2.88
CA VAL A 179 24.79 5.58 -3.40
C VAL A 179 26.02 6.39 -3.79
N LEU A 180 25.96 7.01 -4.95
CA LEU A 180 26.95 7.95 -5.46
C LEU A 180 26.48 9.37 -5.15
N ASP A 181 27.32 10.14 -4.43
CA ASP A 181 27.10 11.57 -4.15
C ASP A 181 28.04 12.42 -5.01
N PRO A 182 27.55 13.05 -6.10
CA PRO A 182 28.39 13.86 -6.97
C PRO A 182 29.10 15.01 -6.26
N ALA A 183 28.50 15.54 -5.19
CA ALA A 183 29.09 16.65 -4.43
C ALA A 183 30.29 16.22 -3.58
N ALA A 184 30.39 14.95 -3.24
CA ALA A 184 31.47 14.38 -2.42
C ALA A 184 32.54 13.64 -3.25
N MET A 185 32.42 13.60 -4.60
CA MET A 185 33.39 12.96 -5.50
C MET A 185 34.49 13.92 -5.92
N PRO A 186 35.77 13.63 -5.63
CA PRO A 186 36.89 14.40 -6.18
C PRO A 186 37.05 14.26 -7.70
N ASP A 187 36.80 13.05 -8.22
CA ASP A 187 36.83 12.69 -9.64
C ASP A 187 35.74 11.63 -9.92
N PRO A 188 34.62 12.02 -10.59
CA PRO A 188 33.55 11.09 -10.90
C PRO A 188 33.94 9.89 -11.78
N VAL A 189 34.93 10.07 -12.67
CA VAL A 189 35.39 9.00 -13.56
C VAL A 189 36.22 7.97 -12.77
N ASP A 190 37.13 8.41 -11.90
CA ASP A 190 37.87 7.52 -11.01
C ASP A 190 36.95 6.79 -10.04
N THR A 191 36.04 7.52 -9.38
CA THR A 191 35.07 6.95 -8.43
C THR A 191 34.23 5.84 -9.07
N THR A 192 33.62 6.11 -10.23
CA THR A 192 32.79 5.12 -10.92
C THR A 192 33.59 3.93 -11.45
N THR A 193 34.82 4.14 -11.90
CA THR A 193 35.70 3.07 -12.38
C THR A 193 36.12 2.14 -11.23
N ARG A 194 36.51 2.71 -10.09
CA ARG A 194 36.85 1.91 -8.89
C ARG A 194 35.66 1.15 -8.35
N LEU A 195 34.49 1.81 -8.27
CA LEU A 195 33.28 1.16 -7.80
C LEU A 195 32.86 0.00 -8.73
N ALA A 196 32.90 0.19 -10.04
CA ALA A 196 32.60 -0.86 -11.00
C ALA A 196 33.53 -2.09 -10.82
N ALA A 197 34.83 -1.86 -10.61
CA ALA A 197 35.78 -2.95 -10.36
C ALA A 197 35.49 -3.70 -9.04
N VAL A 198 35.08 -2.99 -7.99
CA VAL A 198 34.68 -3.62 -6.72
C VAL A 198 33.39 -4.42 -6.87
N LEU A 199 32.41 -3.92 -7.65
CA LEU A 199 31.11 -4.57 -7.86
C LEU A 199 31.15 -5.76 -8.84
N GLU A 200 32.18 -5.88 -9.68
CA GLU A 200 32.27 -6.88 -10.76
C GLU A 200 31.96 -8.32 -10.31
N PRO A 201 32.43 -8.83 -9.15
CA PRO A 201 32.17 -10.21 -8.74
C PRO A 201 30.71 -10.53 -8.45
N VAL A 202 29.91 -9.51 -8.09
CA VAL A 202 28.50 -9.66 -7.63
C VAL A 202 27.52 -9.04 -8.62
N ALA A 203 27.88 -7.93 -9.23
CA ALA A 203 27.01 -7.16 -10.12
C ALA A 203 27.77 -6.68 -11.38
N PRO A 204 28.25 -7.58 -12.26
CA PRO A 204 29.07 -7.24 -13.42
C PRO A 204 28.38 -6.33 -14.45
N VAL A 205 27.05 -6.26 -14.42
CA VAL A 205 26.25 -5.38 -15.28
C VAL A 205 26.33 -3.89 -14.85
N ILE A 206 26.78 -3.60 -13.64
CA ILE A 206 26.94 -2.23 -13.12
C ILE A 206 28.33 -1.71 -13.53
N THR A 207 28.39 -1.16 -14.73
CA THR A 207 29.64 -0.63 -15.30
C THR A 207 29.87 0.83 -14.93
N ALA A 208 31.10 1.30 -15.03
CA ALA A 208 31.44 2.72 -14.84
C ALA A 208 30.67 3.62 -15.82
N GLN A 209 30.54 3.19 -17.06
CA GLN A 209 29.78 3.92 -18.09
C GLN A 209 28.30 4.06 -17.71
N LEU A 210 27.64 2.98 -17.29
CA LEU A 210 26.23 3.02 -16.86
C LEU A 210 26.03 3.99 -15.68
N MET A 211 26.93 4.00 -14.70
CA MET A 211 26.86 4.92 -13.58
C MET A 211 27.03 6.38 -14.03
N GLN A 212 27.98 6.65 -14.95
CA GLN A 212 28.19 7.98 -15.50
C GLN A 212 27.01 8.47 -16.32
N GLU A 213 26.38 7.61 -17.11
CA GLU A 213 25.16 7.91 -17.87
C GLU A 213 24.02 8.31 -16.92
N ARG A 214 23.77 7.52 -15.86
CA ARG A 214 22.74 7.82 -14.85
C ARG A 214 23.03 9.14 -14.11
N MET A 215 24.30 9.46 -13.83
CA MET A 215 24.68 10.73 -13.25
C MET A 215 24.44 11.89 -14.20
N ALA A 216 24.68 11.70 -15.49
CA ALA A 216 24.44 12.72 -16.51
C ALA A 216 22.93 12.99 -16.73
N GLU A 217 22.08 11.98 -16.57
CA GLU A 217 20.62 12.10 -16.58
C GLU A 217 20.06 12.84 -15.34
N ASN A 218 20.80 12.80 -14.21
CA ASN A 218 20.39 13.38 -12.93
C ASN A 218 21.48 14.32 -12.36
N PRO A 219 21.79 15.44 -13.01
CA PRO A 219 22.93 16.27 -12.65
C PRO A 219 22.86 16.80 -11.21
N GLY A 220 23.90 16.60 -10.43
CA GLY A 220 24.03 17.08 -9.06
C GLY A 220 23.22 16.32 -8.01
N ASN A 221 22.39 15.37 -8.41
CA ASN A 221 21.63 14.54 -7.48
C ASN A 221 22.38 13.25 -7.13
N ARG A 222 22.12 12.75 -5.92
CA ARG A 222 22.56 11.42 -5.51
C ARG A 222 21.88 10.35 -6.33
N ILE A 223 22.62 9.34 -6.79
CA ILE A 223 22.07 8.20 -7.51
C ILE A 223 22.41 6.88 -6.82
N THR A 224 21.48 5.93 -6.84
CA THR A 224 21.75 4.55 -6.40
C THR A 224 22.45 3.79 -7.52
N ALA A 225 23.71 3.41 -7.31
CA ALA A 225 24.47 2.58 -8.25
C ALA A 225 23.93 1.14 -8.27
N VAL A 226 23.78 0.53 -7.08
CA VAL A 226 23.30 -0.84 -6.90
C VAL A 226 22.67 -1.02 -5.52
N LYS A 227 21.73 -1.97 -5.41
CA LYS A 227 21.20 -2.45 -4.13
C LYS A 227 21.74 -3.86 -3.89
N LEU A 228 22.47 -4.05 -2.79
CA LEU A 228 23.10 -5.31 -2.42
C LEU A 228 22.37 -5.96 -1.25
N ARG A 229 22.19 -7.27 -1.27
CA ARG A 229 21.83 -8.04 -0.08
C ARG A 229 22.97 -8.00 0.92
N ASP A 230 22.68 -8.16 2.19
CA ASP A 230 23.68 -8.03 3.25
C ASP A 230 24.91 -8.93 3.05
N GLN A 231 24.72 -10.17 2.64
CA GLN A 231 25.81 -11.13 2.34
C GLN A 231 26.72 -10.62 1.21
N ASP A 232 26.16 -10.05 0.15
CA ASP A 232 26.90 -9.51 -0.98
C ASP A 232 27.66 -8.23 -0.57
N TYR A 233 27.02 -7.41 0.25
CA TYR A 233 27.64 -6.19 0.78
C TYR A 233 28.81 -6.50 1.70
N GLN A 234 28.63 -7.40 2.67
CA GLN A 234 29.70 -7.79 3.60
C GLN A 234 30.95 -8.30 2.86
N PHE A 235 30.78 -9.01 1.74
CA PHE A 235 31.89 -9.43 0.89
C PHE A 235 32.63 -8.26 0.22
N LEU A 236 31.92 -7.17 -0.11
CA LEU A 236 32.44 -6.02 -0.85
C LEU A 236 32.74 -4.79 0.02
N GLU A 237 32.32 -4.78 1.30
CA GLU A 237 32.32 -3.63 2.21
C GLU A 237 33.64 -2.88 2.23
N GLY A 238 34.76 -3.59 2.45
CA GLY A 238 36.08 -2.97 2.54
C GLY A 238 36.50 -2.23 1.27
N GLY A 239 36.05 -2.72 0.11
CA GLY A 239 36.27 -2.05 -1.18
C GLY A 239 35.40 -0.81 -1.34
N ILE A 240 34.11 -0.93 -1.04
CA ILE A 240 33.10 0.13 -1.23
C ILE A 240 33.37 1.34 -0.34
N VAL A 241 33.54 1.13 0.97
CA VAL A 241 33.73 2.21 1.98
C VAL A 241 35.01 3.02 1.74
N SER A 242 35.98 2.44 1.06
CA SER A 242 37.26 3.13 0.75
C SER A 242 37.14 4.13 -0.41
N ILE A 243 36.02 4.21 -1.13
CA ILE A 243 35.87 5.05 -2.33
C ILE A 243 35.22 6.39 -1.94
N PRO A 244 35.91 7.54 -2.14
CA PRO A 244 35.33 8.86 -1.86
C PRO A 244 34.08 9.12 -2.71
N GLY A 245 33.04 9.71 -2.10
CA GLY A 245 31.79 10.01 -2.77
C GLY A 245 30.84 8.81 -2.90
N VAL A 246 31.16 7.68 -2.25
CA VAL A 246 30.27 6.52 -2.13
C VAL A 246 29.73 6.46 -0.71
N GLU A 247 28.42 6.40 -0.57
CA GLU A 247 27.71 6.20 0.68
C GLU A 247 26.93 4.89 0.63
N VAL A 248 26.66 4.28 1.79
CA VAL A 248 25.84 3.09 1.89
C VAL A 248 24.65 3.39 2.79
N LEU A 249 23.46 3.28 2.21
CA LEU A 249 22.20 3.42 2.93
C LEU A 249 21.63 2.03 3.20
N THR A 250 21.55 1.68 4.47
CA THR A 250 21.05 0.38 4.92
C THR A 250 19.58 0.49 5.29
N THR A 251 18.73 -0.33 4.65
CA THR A 251 17.28 -0.35 4.92
C THR A 251 16.75 -1.77 4.96
N PRO A 252 15.88 -2.12 5.94
CA PRO A 252 15.12 -3.35 5.89
C PRO A 252 14.14 -3.30 4.72
N THR A 253 14.11 -4.34 3.91
CA THR A 253 13.28 -4.40 2.70
C THR A 253 12.75 -5.81 2.51
N LEU A 254 11.45 -5.95 2.25
CA LEU A 254 10.82 -7.22 1.89
C LEU A 254 11.24 -7.63 0.48
N ILE A 255 12.00 -8.71 0.37
CA ILE A 255 12.52 -9.22 -0.91
C ILE A 255 12.24 -10.71 -1.08
N SER A 256 12.27 -11.17 -2.34
CA SER A 256 12.18 -12.61 -2.66
C SER A 256 13.35 -13.39 -2.05
N ALA A 257 13.06 -14.54 -1.44
CA ALA A 257 14.08 -15.45 -0.91
C ALA A 257 14.91 -16.08 -2.05
N ASP A 258 14.26 -16.47 -3.15
CA ASP A 258 14.92 -16.99 -4.35
C ASP A 258 15.16 -15.86 -5.37
N ARG A 259 16.43 -15.58 -5.70
CA ARG A 259 16.82 -14.54 -6.68
C ARG A 259 16.29 -14.79 -8.09
N ARG A 260 15.91 -16.03 -8.42
CA ARG A 260 15.33 -16.39 -9.72
C ARG A 260 13.89 -15.91 -9.85
N ILE A 261 13.17 -15.74 -8.73
CA ILE A 261 11.78 -15.28 -8.70
C ILE A 261 11.78 -13.75 -8.73
N SER A 262 11.43 -13.23 -9.90
CA SER A 262 11.23 -11.80 -10.14
C SER A 262 9.94 -11.67 -10.96
N THR A 263 8.84 -11.29 -10.33
CA THR A 263 7.51 -11.22 -10.93
C THR A 263 6.82 -9.94 -10.50
N PRO A 264 5.96 -9.34 -11.35
CA PRO A 264 5.15 -8.18 -10.98
C PRO A 264 4.25 -8.41 -9.75
N LEU A 265 3.91 -9.67 -9.43
CA LEU A 265 3.11 -10.02 -8.26
C LEU A 265 3.80 -9.71 -6.92
N LEU A 266 5.14 -9.61 -6.89
CA LEU A 266 5.85 -9.30 -5.64
C LEU A 266 5.50 -7.92 -5.10
N ASP A 267 5.20 -6.95 -5.96
CA ASP A 267 4.79 -5.61 -5.52
C ASP A 267 3.42 -5.64 -4.86
N SER A 268 2.48 -6.39 -5.44
CA SER A 268 1.16 -6.62 -4.86
C SER A 268 1.22 -7.39 -3.54
N LEU A 269 2.11 -8.38 -3.43
CA LEU A 269 2.35 -9.09 -2.18
C LEU A 269 2.99 -8.19 -1.12
N ARG A 270 3.85 -7.22 -1.50
CA ARG A 270 4.35 -6.18 -0.57
C ARG A 270 3.22 -5.30 -0.06
N SER A 271 2.28 -4.92 -0.91
CA SER A 271 1.10 -4.15 -0.51
C SER A 271 0.23 -4.93 0.48
N ALA A 272 -0.05 -6.20 0.21
CA ALA A 272 -0.80 -7.06 1.12
C ALA A 272 -0.06 -7.26 2.47
N TRP A 273 1.26 -7.44 2.44
CA TRP A 273 2.11 -7.55 3.61
C TRP A 273 2.10 -6.25 4.45
N GLN A 274 2.14 -5.09 3.80
CA GLN A 274 2.05 -3.81 4.49
C GLN A 274 0.70 -3.61 5.17
N LEU A 275 -0.40 -4.00 4.51
CA LEU A 275 -1.73 -3.96 5.10
C LEU A 275 -1.83 -4.79 6.39
N GLU A 276 -1.23 -5.98 6.43
CA GLU A 276 -1.23 -6.81 7.65
C GLU A 276 -0.39 -6.17 8.76
N ARG A 277 0.75 -5.57 8.44
CA ARG A 277 1.55 -4.80 9.41
C ARG A 277 0.79 -3.59 9.95
N ASP A 278 0.06 -2.89 9.09
CA ASP A 278 -0.72 -1.71 9.50
C ASP A 278 -1.87 -2.08 10.44
N ARG A 279 -2.51 -3.23 10.21
CA ARG A 279 -3.57 -3.74 11.08
C ARG A 279 -3.10 -4.13 12.48
N THR A 280 -1.85 -4.54 12.60
CA THR A 280 -1.26 -5.01 13.86
C THR A 280 -0.32 -4.00 14.50
N ALA A 281 -0.09 -2.85 13.85
CA ALA A 281 0.79 -1.82 14.37
C ALA A 281 0.33 -1.32 15.73
N GLY A 282 1.26 -1.23 16.67
CA GLY A 282 1.10 -0.52 17.91
C GLY A 282 1.53 0.95 17.78
N TRP A 283 1.58 1.61 18.90
CA TRP A 283 2.06 2.99 19.02
C TRP A 283 2.75 3.19 20.37
N ALA A 284 3.62 4.17 20.45
CA ALA A 284 4.21 4.59 21.70
C ALA A 284 4.46 6.10 21.69
N VAL A 285 4.44 6.68 22.89
CA VAL A 285 5.10 7.95 23.15
C VAL A 285 6.42 7.63 23.84
N THR A 286 7.51 8.14 23.28
CA THR A 286 8.87 7.93 23.80
C THR A 286 9.51 9.25 24.17
N LEU A 287 10.25 9.24 25.28
CA LEU A 287 11.23 10.28 25.59
C LEU A 287 12.58 9.79 25.05
N GLU A 288 13.15 10.52 24.11
CA GLU A 288 14.49 10.23 23.61
C GLU A 288 15.53 10.88 24.53
N ASP A 289 16.29 10.04 25.22
CA ASP A 289 17.40 10.45 26.06
C ASP A 289 18.69 10.41 25.23
N PRO A 290 19.51 11.50 25.20
CA PRO A 290 20.75 11.54 24.40
C PRO A 290 21.78 10.47 24.79
N GLU A 291 21.74 9.96 26.04
CA GLU A 291 22.73 9.02 26.57
C GLU A 291 22.16 7.59 26.70
N GLU A 292 20.90 7.44 27.10
CA GLU A 292 20.29 6.16 27.44
C GLU A 292 19.38 5.59 26.32
N GLY A 293 19.04 6.42 25.31
CA GLY A 293 18.13 6.06 24.23
C GLY A 293 16.66 6.23 24.59
N PRO A 294 15.71 5.71 23.77
CA PRO A 294 14.29 5.96 23.92
C PRO A 294 13.69 5.25 25.14
N ILE A 295 12.94 6.01 25.95
CA ILE A 295 12.16 5.53 27.11
C ILE A 295 10.68 5.61 26.76
N GLN A 296 9.97 4.49 26.72
CA GLN A 296 8.54 4.48 26.46
C GLN A 296 7.75 4.96 27.69
N VAL A 297 6.92 5.99 27.52
CA VAL A 297 6.07 6.56 28.58
C VAL A 297 4.58 6.25 28.38
N ALA A 298 4.17 5.93 27.16
CA ALA A 298 2.80 5.52 26.85
C ALA A 298 2.75 4.59 25.63
N GLY A 299 1.59 3.96 25.42
CA GLY A 299 1.36 3.11 24.26
C GLY A 299 1.70 1.64 24.50
N PHE A 300 1.70 0.87 23.42
CA PHE A 300 1.99 -0.57 23.45
C PHE A 300 2.60 -1.01 22.14
N GLN A 301 3.37 -2.07 22.17
CA GLN A 301 3.79 -2.77 20.96
C GLN A 301 2.63 -3.61 20.44
N GLY A 302 2.31 -3.48 19.14
CA GLY A 302 1.30 -4.30 18.49
C GLY A 302 1.65 -5.80 18.52
N PRO A 303 0.66 -6.68 18.38
CA PRO A 303 0.92 -8.11 18.24
C PRO A 303 1.67 -8.41 16.93
N PRO A 304 2.45 -9.50 16.88
CA PRO A 304 3.07 -9.90 15.62
C PRO A 304 2.00 -10.21 14.57
N PRO A 305 2.14 -9.64 13.35
CA PRO A 305 1.25 -9.97 12.25
C PRO A 305 1.41 -11.44 11.86
N PRO A 306 0.34 -12.10 11.37
CA PRO A 306 0.43 -13.47 10.88
C PRO A 306 1.28 -13.53 9.60
N ASP A 307 2.02 -14.62 9.42
CA ASP A 307 2.65 -14.93 8.15
C ASP A 307 1.61 -15.06 7.03
N LEU A 308 1.96 -14.61 5.83
CA LEU A 308 1.08 -14.67 4.67
C LEU A 308 1.37 -15.92 3.82
N GLN A 309 0.29 -16.56 3.37
CA GLN A 309 0.37 -17.65 2.40
C GLN A 309 -0.05 -17.10 1.04
N ALA A 310 0.90 -16.86 0.12
CA ALA A 310 0.61 -16.44 -1.23
C ALA A 310 -0.06 -17.56 -2.03
N THR A 311 -0.78 -17.19 -3.10
CA THR A 311 -1.30 -18.17 -4.08
C THR A 311 -0.21 -18.58 -5.09
N VAL A 312 0.85 -17.78 -5.20
CA VAL A 312 1.98 -18.03 -6.10
C VAL A 312 2.59 -19.41 -5.83
N ASP A 313 2.84 -20.16 -6.88
CA ASP A 313 3.59 -21.42 -6.87
C ASP A 313 4.96 -21.17 -7.49
N SER A 314 6.01 -21.37 -6.70
CA SER A 314 7.38 -21.08 -7.14
C SER A 314 7.80 -21.90 -8.39
N GLN A 315 7.30 -23.14 -8.54
CA GLN A 315 7.58 -23.98 -9.71
C GLN A 315 6.86 -23.44 -10.95
N VAL A 316 5.57 -23.10 -10.82
CA VAL A 316 4.78 -22.52 -11.91
C VAL A 316 5.37 -21.16 -12.33
N GLN A 317 5.81 -20.36 -11.35
CA GLN A 317 6.42 -19.05 -11.60
C GLN A 317 7.74 -19.17 -12.39
N LEU A 318 8.61 -20.12 -12.00
CA LEU A 318 9.86 -20.34 -12.73
C LEU A 318 9.61 -20.88 -14.14
N ALA A 319 8.60 -21.76 -14.32
CA ALA A 319 8.21 -22.22 -15.65
C ALA A 319 7.68 -21.08 -16.55
N ALA A 320 6.89 -20.15 -15.98
CA ALA A 320 6.42 -18.96 -16.68
C ALA A 320 7.59 -18.06 -17.11
N LYS A 321 8.56 -17.83 -16.20
CA LYS A 321 9.77 -17.06 -16.49
C LYS A 321 10.58 -17.66 -17.64
N GLU A 322 10.82 -18.97 -17.61
CA GLU A 322 11.55 -19.65 -18.67
C GLU A 322 10.82 -19.60 -20.02
N ALA A 323 9.49 -19.57 -20.01
CA ALA A 323 8.70 -19.44 -21.22
C ALA A 323 8.81 -18.04 -21.84
N VAL A 324 8.64 -16.97 -21.05
CA VAL A 324 8.62 -15.60 -21.58
C VAL A 324 9.97 -15.16 -22.14
N VAL A 325 11.10 -15.64 -21.60
CA VAL A 325 12.43 -15.27 -22.12
C VAL A 325 12.71 -15.82 -23.52
N THR A 326 11.90 -16.76 -24.03
CA THR A 326 12.04 -17.32 -25.37
C THR A 326 11.53 -16.36 -26.46
N ALA A 327 10.76 -15.32 -26.10
CA ALA A 327 10.23 -14.34 -27.05
C ALA A 327 11.20 -13.19 -27.27
N GLY A 328 11.37 -12.80 -28.54
CA GLY A 328 12.15 -11.62 -28.95
C GLY A 328 11.34 -10.32 -29.00
N THR A 329 10.08 -10.32 -28.60
CA THR A 329 9.14 -9.20 -28.55
C THR A 329 8.41 -9.21 -27.20
N PRO A 330 7.65 -8.16 -26.82
CA PRO A 330 6.94 -8.15 -25.54
C PRO A 330 6.06 -9.38 -25.36
N ALA A 331 6.21 -10.06 -24.23
CA ALA A 331 5.48 -11.30 -23.96
C ALA A 331 5.14 -11.44 -22.45
N ALA A 332 4.02 -12.11 -22.20
CA ALA A 332 3.51 -12.38 -20.86
C ALA A 332 2.95 -13.80 -20.73
N VAL A 333 3.08 -14.39 -19.54
CA VAL A 333 2.42 -15.64 -19.14
C VAL A 333 1.74 -15.39 -17.80
N VAL A 334 0.47 -15.77 -17.68
CA VAL A 334 -0.31 -15.73 -16.44
C VAL A 334 -0.93 -17.09 -16.20
N ALA A 335 -0.84 -17.61 -14.98
CA ALA A 335 -1.43 -18.86 -14.58
C ALA A 335 -2.32 -18.69 -13.35
N ILE A 336 -3.50 -19.31 -13.35
CA ILE A 336 -4.54 -19.20 -12.32
C ILE A 336 -5.00 -20.61 -11.94
N GLN A 337 -5.29 -20.84 -10.67
CA GLN A 337 -5.95 -22.03 -10.19
C GLN A 337 -7.47 -21.90 -10.34
N PRO A 338 -8.13 -22.63 -11.23
CA PRO A 338 -9.58 -22.50 -11.47
C PRO A 338 -10.44 -22.68 -10.22
N SER A 339 -10.11 -23.64 -9.36
CA SER A 339 -10.90 -23.96 -8.18
C SER A 339 -10.96 -22.84 -7.14
N THR A 340 -9.90 -22.01 -7.04
CA THR A 340 -9.79 -20.96 -6.01
C THR A 340 -9.76 -19.54 -6.56
N GLY A 341 -9.38 -19.35 -7.83
CA GLY A 341 -9.04 -18.05 -8.41
C GLY A 341 -7.60 -17.60 -8.10
N GLY A 342 -6.83 -18.39 -7.33
CA GLY A 342 -5.47 -18.04 -6.94
C GLY A 342 -4.55 -17.88 -8.15
N ILE A 343 -3.85 -16.73 -8.23
CA ILE A 343 -2.83 -16.50 -9.27
C ILE A 343 -1.58 -17.27 -8.88
N LEU A 344 -1.26 -18.31 -9.66
CA LEU A 344 -0.13 -19.20 -9.43
C LEU A 344 1.19 -18.63 -9.95
N ALA A 345 1.12 -17.91 -11.04
CA ALA A 345 2.27 -17.25 -11.66
C ALA A 345 1.82 -16.09 -12.55
N ALA A 346 2.70 -15.11 -12.66
CA ALA A 346 2.58 -14.05 -13.65
C ALA A 346 3.98 -13.53 -13.99
N ASP A 347 4.40 -13.64 -15.23
CA ASP A 347 5.72 -13.19 -15.66
C ASP A 347 5.70 -12.50 -17.01
N VAL A 348 6.67 -11.61 -17.21
CA VAL A 348 6.89 -10.87 -18.45
C VAL A 348 8.37 -10.88 -18.80
N ASN A 349 8.70 -10.76 -20.10
CA ASN A 349 10.08 -10.55 -20.49
C ASN A 349 10.51 -9.08 -20.40
N ASN A 350 11.79 -8.79 -20.59
CA ASN A 350 12.34 -7.44 -20.48
C ASN A 350 11.66 -6.44 -21.45
N TRP A 351 11.30 -6.86 -22.66
CA TRP A 351 10.61 -6.03 -23.64
C TRP A 351 9.22 -5.58 -23.13
N ALA A 352 8.50 -6.48 -22.48
CA ALA A 352 7.21 -6.17 -21.88
C ALA A 352 7.35 -5.32 -20.60
N MET A 353 8.42 -5.49 -19.81
CA MET A 353 8.68 -4.66 -18.62
C MET A 353 8.85 -3.19 -18.97
N GLU A 354 9.44 -2.87 -20.13
CA GLU A 354 9.59 -1.48 -20.60
C GLU A 354 8.25 -0.81 -20.95
N LEU A 355 7.22 -1.60 -21.22
CA LEU A 355 5.86 -1.11 -21.52
C LEU A 355 5.03 -0.84 -20.24
N GLY A 356 5.53 -1.19 -19.05
CA GLY A 356 4.84 -1.01 -17.78
C GLY A 356 4.04 -2.25 -17.33
N PRO A 357 2.90 -2.09 -16.64
CA PRO A 357 2.16 -3.19 -16.01
C PRO A 357 1.32 -4.01 -17.01
N VAL A 358 1.99 -4.64 -17.98
CA VAL A 358 1.37 -5.38 -19.09
C VAL A 358 0.34 -6.42 -18.64
N ILE A 359 0.63 -7.16 -17.54
CA ILE A 359 -0.25 -8.24 -17.08
C ILE A 359 -1.57 -7.70 -16.55
N THR A 360 -1.52 -6.63 -15.74
CA THR A 360 -2.65 -6.15 -14.95
C THR A 360 -3.42 -5.01 -15.59
N HIS A 361 -2.75 -4.18 -16.40
CA HIS A 361 -3.33 -2.97 -16.99
C HIS A 361 -3.00 -2.82 -18.50
N GLY A 362 -2.18 -3.71 -19.06
CA GLY A 362 -1.90 -3.73 -20.49
C GLY A 362 -3.12 -4.21 -21.28
N LEU A 363 -3.85 -3.28 -21.86
CA LEU A 363 -5.04 -3.54 -22.67
C LEU A 363 -4.66 -3.69 -24.14
N TYR A 364 -4.89 -4.87 -24.69
CA TYR A 364 -4.60 -5.24 -26.08
C TYR A 364 -5.88 -5.64 -26.77
N SER A 365 -5.92 -5.53 -28.10
CA SER A 365 -7.08 -5.94 -28.89
C SER A 365 -7.42 -7.42 -28.63
N ALA A 366 -8.67 -7.67 -28.26
CA ALA A 366 -9.11 -9.01 -27.87
C ALA A 366 -9.25 -9.96 -29.06
N GLY A 367 -9.61 -9.46 -30.25
CA GLY A 367 -9.75 -10.27 -31.48
C GLY A 367 -10.44 -11.60 -31.25
N GLY A 368 -9.77 -12.68 -31.65
CA GLY A 368 -10.26 -14.06 -31.50
C GLY A 368 -10.29 -14.58 -30.04
N VAL A 369 -9.76 -13.84 -29.06
CA VAL A 369 -9.89 -14.22 -27.62
C VAL A 369 -11.36 -14.20 -27.18
N LEU A 370 -12.21 -13.38 -27.82
CA LEU A 370 -13.64 -13.31 -27.54
C LEU A 370 -14.49 -14.35 -28.27
N ASP A 371 -13.93 -15.22 -29.07
CA ASP A 371 -14.72 -16.25 -29.80
C ASP A 371 -15.51 -17.18 -28.83
N PRO A 372 -14.96 -17.63 -27.68
CA PRO A 372 -15.75 -18.36 -26.69
C PRO A 372 -16.89 -17.52 -26.11
N VAL A 373 -16.69 -16.22 -25.92
CA VAL A 373 -17.73 -15.32 -25.39
C VAL A 373 -18.86 -15.16 -26.42
N ARG A 374 -18.50 -14.96 -27.71
CA ARG A 374 -19.48 -14.88 -28.80
C ARG A 374 -20.25 -16.19 -28.97
N LEU A 375 -19.55 -17.34 -28.88
CA LEU A 375 -20.21 -18.65 -28.93
C LEU A 375 -21.21 -18.80 -27.77
N ALA A 376 -20.83 -18.47 -26.56
CA ALA A 376 -21.72 -18.56 -25.39
C ALA A 376 -22.97 -17.67 -25.55
N ALA A 377 -22.78 -16.42 -25.96
CA ALA A 377 -23.87 -15.48 -26.20
C ALA A 377 -24.78 -15.93 -27.33
N GLY A 378 -24.23 -16.44 -28.43
CA GLY A 378 -24.98 -17.01 -29.55
C GLY A 378 -25.83 -18.20 -29.14
N LEU A 379 -25.28 -19.14 -28.36
CA LEU A 379 -26.01 -20.30 -27.84
C LEU A 379 -27.19 -19.91 -26.93
N GLU A 380 -27.02 -18.90 -26.07
CA GLU A 380 -28.09 -18.41 -25.20
C GLU A 380 -29.22 -17.69 -25.98
N ARG A 381 -28.84 -16.96 -27.04
CA ARG A 381 -29.81 -16.24 -27.89
C ARG A 381 -30.40 -17.09 -29.01
N GLY A 382 -29.78 -18.22 -29.30
CA GLY A 382 -30.18 -19.06 -30.45
C GLY A 382 -29.87 -18.41 -31.80
N VAL A 383 -28.77 -17.64 -31.88
CA VAL A 383 -28.29 -16.96 -33.09
C VAL A 383 -26.87 -17.39 -33.44
N ASP A 384 -26.42 -17.06 -34.68
CA ASP A 384 -25.02 -17.30 -35.02
C ASP A 384 -24.09 -16.45 -34.12
N PRO A 385 -22.97 -16.97 -33.67
CA PRO A 385 -22.01 -16.22 -32.84
C PRO A 385 -21.52 -14.91 -33.48
N ASN A 386 -21.52 -14.80 -34.79
CA ASN A 386 -21.14 -13.57 -35.52
C ASN A 386 -22.24 -12.52 -35.58
N ASP A 387 -23.48 -12.92 -35.29
CA ASP A 387 -24.67 -12.03 -35.31
C ASP A 387 -25.05 -11.53 -33.91
N VAL A 388 -24.23 -11.86 -32.89
CA VAL A 388 -24.48 -11.44 -31.49
C VAL A 388 -24.18 -9.94 -31.33
N GLY A 389 -25.12 -9.21 -30.72
CA GLY A 389 -24.94 -7.79 -30.43
C GLY A 389 -23.87 -7.51 -29.37
N SER A 390 -23.26 -6.33 -29.42
CA SER A 390 -22.19 -5.91 -28.48
C SER A 390 -22.58 -5.99 -27.01
N ASP A 391 -23.84 -5.64 -26.68
CA ASP A 391 -24.35 -5.68 -25.30
C ASP A 391 -24.47 -7.12 -24.76
N ASP A 392 -24.85 -8.08 -25.64
CA ASP A 392 -24.90 -9.49 -25.27
C ASP A 392 -23.50 -10.07 -25.10
N VAL A 393 -22.54 -9.67 -25.94
CA VAL A 393 -21.13 -10.04 -25.79
C VAL A 393 -20.58 -9.49 -24.47
N ALA A 394 -20.83 -8.22 -24.14
CA ALA A 394 -20.38 -7.61 -22.88
C ALA A 394 -21.00 -8.27 -21.67
N SER A 395 -22.32 -8.53 -21.70
CA SER A 395 -23.02 -9.23 -20.62
C SER A 395 -22.49 -10.65 -20.39
N THR A 396 -22.25 -11.40 -21.48
CA THR A 396 -21.70 -12.77 -21.41
C THR A 396 -20.26 -12.78 -20.96
N ALA A 397 -19.45 -11.79 -21.40
CA ALA A 397 -18.07 -11.60 -20.97
C ALA A 397 -17.98 -11.44 -19.44
N ARG A 398 -18.86 -10.64 -18.83
CA ARG A 398 -18.92 -10.48 -17.36
C ARG A 398 -19.18 -11.81 -16.65
N ARG A 399 -20.02 -12.67 -17.18
CA ARG A 399 -20.33 -14.02 -16.64
C ARG A 399 -19.16 -15.01 -16.75
N LEU A 400 -18.17 -14.65 -17.56
CA LEU A 400 -16.88 -15.35 -17.69
C LEU A 400 -15.71 -14.60 -17.03
N GLY A 401 -16.01 -13.56 -16.20
CA GLY A 401 -15.05 -12.84 -15.40
C GLY A 401 -14.34 -11.67 -16.11
N LEU A 402 -14.79 -11.28 -17.30
CA LEU A 402 -14.22 -10.16 -18.05
C LEU A 402 -15.03 -8.87 -17.81
N GLY A 403 -14.34 -7.75 -17.52
CA GLY A 403 -14.99 -6.46 -17.23
C GLY A 403 -15.83 -6.47 -15.94
N VAL A 404 -15.50 -7.35 -15.04
CA VAL A 404 -16.04 -7.40 -13.67
C VAL A 404 -15.18 -6.56 -12.77
N ASP A 405 -15.80 -5.84 -11.85
CA ASP A 405 -15.11 -5.05 -10.84
C ASP A 405 -14.77 -5.96 -9.65
N TYR A 406 -13.46 -6.12 -9.41
CA TYR A 406 -12.90 -6.95 -8.36
C TYR A 406 -12.17 -6.07 -7.35
N ASP A 407 -12.48 -6.25 -6.06
CA ASP A 407 -11.69 -5.68 -4.98
C ASP A 407 -10.85 -6.80 -4.33
N VAL A 408 -9.55 -6.74 -4.56
CA VAL A 408 -8.55 -7.69 -4.03
C VAL A 408 -7.57 -6.91 -3.17
N PRO A 409 -7.48 -7.17 -1.85
CA PRO A 409 -6.58 -6.43 -0.97
C PRO A 409 -5.13 -6.45 -1.46
N GLY A 410 -4.59 -5.26 -1.74
CA GLY A 410 -3.20 -5.09 -2.19
C GLY A 410 -2.93 -5.42 -3.66
N PHE A 411 -3.98 -5.68 -4.48
CA PHE A 411 -3.79 -6.04 -5.88
C PHE A 411 -4.81 -5.33 -6.78
N GLU A 412 -4.34 -4.37 -7.54
CA GLU A 412 -5.16 -3.62 -8.51
C GLU A 412 -4.92 -4.16 -9.94
N PHE A 413 -6.01 -4.36 -10.69
CA PHE A 413 -5.94 -4.86 -12.06
C PHE A 413 -7.24 -4.63 -12.82
N GLU A 414 -7.13 -4.72 -14.13
CA GLU A 414 -8.26 -4.83 -15.06
C GLU A 414 -8.23 -6.18 -15.77
N THR A 415 -9.41 -6.74 -16.09
CA THR A 415 -9.49 -7.96 -16.92
C THR A 415 -9.74 -7.62 -18.38
N SER A 416 -10.60 -6.65 -18.65
CA SER A 416 -10.94 -6.24 -20.01
C SER A 416 -11.78 -4.96 -20.05
N GLN A 417 -11.85 -4.37 -21.25
CA GLN A 417 -12.82 -3.34 -21.62
C GLN A 417 -13.61 -3.83 -22.83
N ILE A 418 -14.87 -4.19 -22.63
CA ILE A 418 -15.74 -4.76 -23.67
C ILE A 418 -17.01 -3.89 -23.77
N GLY A 419 -17.30 -3.42 -24.99
CA GLY A 419 -18.58 -2.83 -25.35
C GLY A 419 -18.83 -1.36 -25.00
N HIS A 420 -17.98 -0.63 -24.28
CA HIS A 420 -18.14 0.83 -24.04
C HIS A 420 -16.80 1.52 -23.73
N ASN A 421 -16.57 2.64 -24.42
CA ASN A 421 -15.42 3.52 -24.25
C ASN A 421 -15.49 4.20 -22.87
N ARG A 422 -14.75 3.71 -21.86
CA ARG A 422 -14.51 4.45 -20.60
C ARG A 422 -13.31 5.36 -20.80
N SER A 423 -13.56 6.67 -20.82
CA SER A 423 -12.52 7.71 -20.87
C SER A 423 -11.58 7.58 -19.67
N GLY A 424 -10.28 7.43 -19.92
CA GLY A 424 -9.24 7.53 -18.90
C GLY A 424 -8.18 6.41 -18.87
N VAL A 425 -8.19 5.46 -19.80
CA VAL A 425 -7.26 4.33 -19.81
C VAL A 425 -6.09 4.56 -20.77
N VAL A 426 -4.89 4.19 -20.32
CA VAL A 426 -3.66 4.21 -21.13
C VAL A 426 -3.73 3.05 -22.14
N GLN A 427 -4.02 3.35 -23.40
CA GLN A 427 -3.86 2.40 -24.49
C GLN A 427 -2.37 2.23 -24.80
N PHE A 428 -1.87 1.01 -24.74
CA PHE A 428 -0.54 0.71 -25.25
C PHE A 428 -0.57 0.68 -26.80
N ALA A 429 0.50 1.17 -27.43
CA ALA A 429 0.58 1.36 -28.88
C ALA A 429 0.31 0.04 -29.63
N GLY A 430 -0.61 0.09 -30.61
CA GLY A 430 -0.94 -1.04 -31.50
C GLY A 430 -2.43 -1.36 -31.63
N SER A 431 -3.32 -0.77 -30.84
CA SER A 431 -4.75 -0.98 -30.98
C SER A 431 -5.35 -0.01 -31.99
N ASP A 432 -5.55 -0.46 -33.22
CA ASP A 432 -6.56 0.16 -34.11
C ASP A 432 -7.92 0.01 -33.41
N SER A 433 -8.66 1.08 -33.32
CA SER A 433 -10.07 1.31 -32.95
C SER A 433 -10.98 0.11 -32.59
N ASP A 434 -10.45 -0.98 -32.04
CA ASP A 434 -11.25 -2.11 -31.55
C ASP A 434 -11.88 -1.75 -30.21
N GLU A 435 -13.20 -1.77 -30.17
CA GLU A 435 -13.99 -1.47 -28.97
C GLU A 435 -13.80 -2.50 -27.82
N ASN A 436 -13.09 -3.61 -28.09
CA ASN A 436 -12.90 -4.73 -27.16
C ASN A 436 -11.42 -4.96 -26.87
N LEU A 437 -11.02 -4.65 -25.65
CA LEU A 437 -9.66 -4.80 -25.16
C LEU A 437 -9.62 -5.81 -24.00
N ILE A 438 -8.51 -6.55 -23.89
CA ILE A 438 -8.29 -7.55 -22.83
C ILE A 438 -6.85 -7.49 -22.33
N THR A 439 -6.67 -7.76 -21.04
CA THR A 439 -5.35 -7.94 -20.44
C THR A 439 -4.90 -9.41 -20.49
N PRO A 440 -3.62 -9.73 -20.41
CA PRO A 440 -3.15 -11.12 -20.22
C PRO A 440 -3.77 -11.80 -19.01
N LEU A 441 -3.98 -11.08 -17.91
CA LEU A 441 -4.70 -11.60 -16.74
C LEU A 441 -6.16 -11.91 -17.08
N GLY A 442 -6.84 -11.03 -17.82
CA GLY A 442 -8.22 -11.27 -18.27
C GLY A 442 -8.37 -12.54 -19.12
N ALA A 443 -7.44 -12.80 -20.03
CA ALA A 443 -7.44 -14.03 -20.82
C ALA A 443 -7.24 -15.28 -19.93
N ALA A 444 -6.42 -15.21 -18.89
CA ALA A 444 -6.26 -16.30 -17.92
C ALA A 444 -7.53 -16.49 -17.05
N VAL A 445 -8.19 -15.40 -16.65
CA VAL A 445 -9.48 -15.44 -15.92
C VAL A 445 -10.56 -16.08 -16.77
N LEU A 446 -10.64 -15.74 -18.06
CA LEU A 446 -11.56 -16.38 -19.02
C LEU A 446 -11.35 -17.89 -19.06
N ALA A 447 -10.11 -18.34 -19.25
CA ALA A 447 -9.77 -19.76 -19.28
C ALA A 447 -10.14 -20.46 -17.97
N ALA A 448 -9.80 -19.85 -16.82
CA ALA A 448 -10.11 -20.38 -15.49
C ALA A 448 -11.63 -20.46 -15.24
N SER A 449 -12.38 -19.45 -15.69
CA SER A 449 -13.84 -19.40 -15.53
C SER A 449 -14.55 -20.49 -16.37
N VAL A 450 -14.08 -20.75 -17.59
CA VAL A 450 -14.58 -21.87 -18.41
C VAL A 450 -14.24 -23.21 -17.77
N ALA A 451 -13.01 -23.39 -17.26
CA ALA A 451 -12.59 -24.59 -16.56
C ALA A 451 -13.44 -24.85 -15.32
N ARG A 452 -13.67 -23.83 -14.50
CA ARG A 452 -14.48 -23.89 -13.28
C ARG A 452 -15.97 -24.05 -13.56
N GLY A 453 -16.48 -23.38 -14.61
CA GLY A 453 -17.92 -23.29 -14.93
C GLY A 453 -18.61 -22.11 -14.23
N SER A 454 -17.87 -21.21 -13.62
CA SER A 454 -18.29 -19.96 -12.99
C SER A 454 -17.13 -19.00 -12.92
N VAL A 455 -17.37 -17.74 -12.59
CA VAL A 455 -16.30 -16.73 -12.46
C VAL A 455 -15.20 -17.22 -11.50
N ALA A 456 -13.96 -17.27 -11.99
CA ALA A 456 -12.78 -17.52 -11.17
C ALA A 456 -12.20 -16.16 -10.75
N ALA A 457 -12.69 -15.62 -9.63
CA ALA A 457 -12.25 -14.32 -9.13
C ALA A 457 -10.77 -14.37 -8.72
N PRO A 458 -9.89 -13.51 -9.27
CA PRO A 458 -8.47 -13.53 -8.96
C PRO A 458 -8.17 -13.23 -7.49
N THR A 459 -7.20 -13.92 -6.91
CA THR A 459 -6.66 -13.65 -5.57
C THR A 459 -5.16 -13.92 -5.54
N ILE A 460 -4.42 -13.22 -4.65
CA ILE A 460 -2.95 -13.36 -4.50
C ILE A 460 -2.53 -13.92 -3.14
N VAL A 461 -3.42 -13.90 -2.14
CA VAL A 461 -3.18 -14.43 -0.80
C VAL A 461 -4.26 -15.46 -0.46
N GLN A 462 -3.85 -16.63 0.04
CA GLN A 462 -4.78 -17.68 0.44
C GLN A 462 -5.62 -17.23 1.64
N GLY A 463 -6.91 -17.53 1.59
CA GLY A 463 -7.85 -17.17 2.66
C GLY A 463 -8.32 -15.72 2.66
N GLN A 464 -7.80 -14.88 1.77
CA GLN A 464 -8.39 -13.57 1.50
C GLN A 464 -9.50 -13.71 0.46
N GLU A 465 -10.67 -13.18 0.75
CA GLU A 465 -11.79 -13.16 -0.18
C GLU A 465 -11.68 -11.97 -1.14
N THR A 466 -11.81 -12.24 -2.42
CA THR A 466 -12.02 -11.21 -3.44
C THR A 466 -13.47 -10.78 -3.42
N VAL A 467 -13.73 -9.49 -3.23
CA VAL A 467 -15.08 -8.96 -3.39
C VAL A 467 -15.36 -8.79 -4.89
N VAL A 468 -16.46 -9.35 -5.33
CA VAL A 468 -16.94 -9.24 -6.72
C VAL A 468 -18.14 -8.33 -6.73
N HIS A 469 -17.95 -7.09 -7.21
CA HIS A 469 -19.05 -6.13 -7.30
C HIS A 469 -20.00 -6.50 -8.44
N ASP A 470 -21.31 -6.43 -8.17
CA ASP A 470 -22.35 -6.84 -9.12
C ASP A 470 -22.08 -8.23 -9.74
N ALA A 471 -21.84 -9.22 -8.87
CA ALA A 471 -21.47 -10.57 -9.24
C ALA A 471 -22.46 -11.15 -10.29
N PRO A 472 -21.95 -11.53 -11.49
CA PRO A 472 -22.82 -12.02 -12.54
C PRO A 472 -23.32 -13.44 -12.25
N GLU A 473 -24.51 -13.76 -12.76
CA GLU A 473 -25.02 -15.15 -12.71
C GLU A 473 -24.17 -16.08 -13.57
N ALA A 474 -24.01 -17.33 -13.13
CA ALA A 474 -23.27 -18.33 -13.89
C ALA A 474 -23.95 -18.65 -15.23
N LEU A 475 -23.16 -19.02 -16.23
CA LEU A 475 -23.69 -19.54 -17.51
C LEU A 475 -24.35 -20.91 -17.30
N PRO A 476 -25.34 -21.27 -18.13
CA PRO A 476 -25.90 -22.62 -18.13
C PRO A 476 -24.81 -23.69 -18.36
N GLY A 477 -24.93 -24.82 -17.66
CA GLY A 477 -23.94 -25.91 -17.79
C GLY A 477 -23.75 -26.40 -19.21
N SER A 478 -24.83 -26.45 -20.01
CA SER A 478 -24.74 -26.82 -21.45
C SER A 478 -23.93 -25.84 -22.29
N VAL A 479 -23.94 -24.55 -21.93
CA VAL A 479 -23.11 -23.52 -22.60
C VAL A 479 -21.65 -23.70 -22.21
N ILE A 480 -21.37 -23.91 -20.91
CA ILE A 480 -20.02 -24.19 -20.43
C ILE A 480 -19.45 -25.46 -21.08
N ASP A 481 -20.25 -26.52 -21.23
CA ASP A 481 -19.81 -27.76 -21.88
C ASP A 481 -19.53 -27.56 -23.37
N ALA A 482 -20.28 -26.70 -24.04
CA ALA A 482 -20.00 -26.31 -25.44
C ALA A 482 -18.67 -25.53 -25.55
N LEU A 483 -18.40 -24.60 -24.61
CA LEU A 483 -17.12 -23.87 -24.57
C LEU A 483 -15.95 -24.82 -24.34
N ARG A 484 -16.08 -25.74 -23.39
CA ARG A 484 -15.06 -26.78 -23.13
C ARG A 484 -14.82 -27.64 -24.36
N GLY A 485 -15.89 -28.03 -25.06
CA GLY A 485 -15.83 -28.76 -26.32
C GLY A 485 -15.04 -28.01 -27.39
N MET A 486 -15.33 -26.71 -27.58
CA MET A 486 -14.61 -25.85 -28.51
C MET A 486 -13.12 -25.78 -28.18
N MET A 487 -12.78 -25.59 -26.89
CA MET A 487 -11.38 -25.51 -26.44
C MET A 487 -10.63 -26.83 -26.63
N ILE A 488 -11.29 -27.98 -26.40
CA ILE A 488 -10.72 -29.31 -26.66
C ILE A 488 -10.49 -29.50 -28.16
N ASP A 489 -11.47 -29.18 -28.98
CA ASP A 489 -11.37 -29.36 -30.44
C ASP A 489 -10.26 -28.48 -31.05
N ASN A 490 -10.09 -27.25 -30.56
CA ASN A 490 -9.04 -26.36 -31.00
C ASN A 490 -7.64 -26.94 -30.77
N VAL A 491 -7.43 -27.64 -29.62
CA VAL A 491 -6.16 -28.34 -29.33
C VAL A 491 -6.04 -29.66 -30.08
N GLN A 492 -7.13 -30.40 -30.30
CA GLN A 492 -7.04 -31.71 -30.94
C GLN A 492 -6.94 -31.59 -32.48
N ASN A 493 -7.74 -30.71 -33.08
CA ASN A 493 -7.94 -30.66 -34.54
C ASN A 493 -7.72 -29.26 -35.12
N GLY A 494 -7.69 -28.22 -34.26
CA GLY A 494 -7.66 -26.83 -34.68
C GLY A 494 -6.26 -26.19 -34.69
N PRO A 495 -6.20 -24.85 -34.67
CA PRO A 495 -4.97 -24.07 -34.72
C PRO A 495 -3.94 -24.42 -33.64
N ALA A 496 -4.39 -24.85 -32.45
CA ALA A 496 -3.49 -25.23 -31.35
C ALA A 496 -3.06 -26.72 -31.39
N SER A 497 -3.25 -27.44 -32.49
CA SER A 497 -2.96 -28.89 -32.61
C SER A 497 -1.49 -29.27 -32.38
N PHE A 498 -0.58 -28.32 -32.43
CA PHE A 498 0.80 -28.53 -31.99
C PHE A 498 0.90 -28.96 -30.51
N LEU A 499 -0.05 -28.51 -29.67
CA LEU A 499 -0.08 -28.79 -28.24
C LEU A 499 -0.83 -30.08 -27.85
N ARG A 500 -1.38 -30.84 -28.79
CA ARG A 500 -2.20 -32.05 -28.54
C ARG A 500 -1.48 -33.15 -27.74
N GLY A 501 -0.14 -33.09 -27.66
CA GLY A 501 0.66 -34.02 -26.85
C GLY A 501 0.55 -33.80 -25.34
N HIS A 502 0.06 -32.63 -24.90
CA HIS A 502 -0.15 -32.33 -23.48
C HIS A 502 -1.49 -32.90 -22.99
N ALA A 503 -1.41 -33.87 -22.10
CA ALA A 503 -2.60 -34.59 -21.61
C ALA A 503 -3.59 -33.64 -20.89
N GLY A 504 -4.86 -33.73 -21.27
CA GLY A 504 -5.93 -32.97 -20.63
C GLY A 504 -5.93 -31.46 -20.94
N LEU A 505 -5.10 -31.02 -21.88
CA LEU A 505 -5.08 -29.61 -22.31
C LEU A 505 -6.30 -29.29 -23.19
N ALA A 506 -6.99 -28.24 -22.83
CA ALA A 506 -8.01 -27.58 -23.63
C ALA A 506 -7.67 -26.09 -23.72
N GLY A 507 -7.76 -25.49 -24.91
CA GLY A 507 -7.37 -24.08 -25.06
C GLY A 507 -7.63 -23.57 -26.46
N ILE A 508 -7.44 -22.25 -26.62
CA ILE A 508 -7.65 -21.56 -27.88
C ILE A 508 -6.39 -20.79 -28.26
N ALA A 509 -5.96 -21.00 -29.49
CA ALA A 509 -5.00 -20.13 -30.14
C ALA A 509 -5.76 -19.02 -30.88
N ALA A 510 -5.49 -17.78 -30.52
CA ALA A 510 -6.16 -16.62 -31.08
C ALA A 510 -5.15 -15.58 -31.60
N ALA A 511 -5.63 -14.70 -32.49
CA ALA A 511 -4.86 -13.61 -33.01
C ALA A 511 -5.69 -12.34 -33.10
N SER A 512 -5.01 -11.19 -32.92
CA SER A 512 -5.57 -9.88 -33.19
C SER A 512 -4.45 -9.02 -33.83
N GLY A 513 -4.59 -8.66 -35.09
CA GLY A 513 -3.51 -8.03 -35.82
C GLY A 513 -2.23 -8.86 -35.80
N GLU A 514 -1.14 -8.26 -35.31
CA GLU A 514 0.16 -8.94 -35.11
C GLU A 514 0.29 -9.65 -33.77
N ASP A 515 -0.64 -9.41 -32.83
CA ASP A 515 -0.64 -10.04 -31.51
C ASP A 515 -1.09 -11.49 -31.57
N ARG A 516 -0.47 -12.33 -30.75
CA ARG A 516 -0.77 -13.76 -30.64
C ARG A 516 -1.07 -14.14 -29.22
N TRP A 517 -2.12 -14.94 -29.08
CA TRP A 517 -2.62 -15.43 -27.82
C TRP A 517 -2.73 -16.95 -27.81
N PHE A 518 -2.47 -17.53 -26.66
CA PHE A 518 -2.97 -18.85 -26.30
C PHE A 518 -3.52 -18.78 -24.88
N PHE A 519 -4.72 -19.27 -24.67
CA PHE A 519 -5.30 -19.40 -23.34
C PHE A 519 -6.05 -20.72 -23.23
N GLY A 520 -5.94 -21.33 -22.03
CA GLY A 520 -6.49 -22.65 -21.84
C GLY A 520 -6.31 -23.18 -20.42
N TYR A 521 -6.68 -24.41 -20.22
CA TYR A 521 -6.58 -25.09 -18.94
C TYR A 521 -6.18 -26.55 -19.11
N THR A 522 -5.64 -27.14 -18.03
CA THR A 522 -5.30 -28.57 -17.97
C THR A 522 -6.18 -29.28 -16.93
N GLY A 523 -6.18 -30.62 -16.93
CA GLY A 523 -6.90 -31.41 -15.92
C GLY A 523 -6.31 -31.31 -14.50
N GLY A 524 -5.17 -30.62 -14.31
CA GLY A 524 -4.47 -30.45 -13.05
C GLY A 524 -4.83 -29.18 -12.28
N ASP A 525 -6.05 -28.65 -12.43
CA ASP A 525 -6.52 -27.41 -11.77
C ASP A 525 -5.62 -26.20 -12.08
N LEU A 526 -5.20 -26.09 -13.33
CA LEU A 526 -4.35 -25.03 -13.87
C LEU A 526 -4.99 -24.44 -15.13
N ALA A 527 -5.28 -23.16 -15.13
CA ALA A 527 -5.59 -22.38 -16.30
C ALA A 527 -4.49 -21.35 -16.54
N PHE A 528 -4.23 -21.00 -17.79
CA PHE A 528 -3.19 -20.05 -18.10
C PHE A 528 -3.46 -19.32 -19.42
N ALA A 529 -2.83 -18.15 -19.57
CA ALA A 529 -2.78 -17.40 -20.79
C ALA A 529 -1.34 -17.04 -21.15
N VAL A 530 -1.07 -17.04 -22.43
CA VAL A 530 0.19 -16.62 -23.06
C VAL A 530 -0.14 -15.50 -24.04
N PHE A 531 0.59 -14.40 -23.94
CA PHE A 531 0.49 -13.25 -24.83
C PHE A 531 1.85 -12.94 -25.44
N VAL A 532 1.87 -12.64 -26.73
CA VAL A 532 3.05 -12.18 -27.48
C VAL A 532 2.62 -11.05 -28.40
N ALA A 533 3.10 -9.84 -28.14
CA ALA A 533 2.87 -8.68 -29.01
C ALA A 533 3.82 -8.70 -30.20
N ASP A 534 3.42 -8.04 -31.29
CA ASP A 534 4.24 -7.83 -32.50
C ASP A 534 4.90 -9.14 -33.00
N ALA A 535 4.14 -10.20 -33.08
CA ALA A 535 4.67 -11.55 -33.27
C ALA A 535 5.01 -11.88 -34.75
N ASP A 536 4.97 -10.93 -35.68
CA ASP A 536 5.21 -11.11 -37.12
C ASP A 536 4.46 -12.32 -37.72
N GLY A 537 3.31 -12.67 -37.15
CA GLY A 537 2.57 -13.86 -37.52
C GLY A 537 3.09 -15.15 -36.84
N GLY A 538 2.54 -16.28 -37.26
CA GLY A 538 2.99 -17.59 -36.80
C GLY A 538 2.41 -18.05 -35.47
N ASP A 539 3.06 -19.07 -34.90
CA ASP A 539 2.62 -19.87 -33.73
C ASP A 539 3.41 -19.56 -32.43
N ARG A 540 3.91 -18.33 -32.27
CA ARG A 540 4.79 -17.95 -31.16
C ARG A 540 4.14 -18.16 -29.80
N ALA A 541 2.88 -17.76 -29.60
CA ALA A 541 2.16 -18.00 -28.37
C ALA A 541 1.96 -19.49 -28.06
N ILE A 542 1.70 -20.30 -29.11
CA ILE A 542 1.57 -21.76 -29.00
C ILE A 542 2.90 -22.40 -28.58
N LYS A 543 4.02 -21.99 -29.16
CA LYS A 543 5.36 -22.48 -28.81
C LYS A 543 5.77 -22.09 -27.39
N MET A 544 5.41 -20.88 -26.97
CA MET A 544 5.64 -20.44 -25.60
C MET A 544 4.78 -21.23 -24.63
N ALA A 545 3.51 -21.51 -24.95
CA ALA A 545 2.65 -22.39 -24.16
C ALA A 545 3.23 -23.81 -24.03
N ASP A 546 3.79 -24.38 -25.13
CA ASP A 546 4.50 -25.66 -25.08
C ASP A 546 5.72 -25.62 -24.15
N THR A 547 6.50 -24.54 -24.21
CA THR A 547 7.66 -24.35 -23.32
C THR A 547 7.21 -24.28 -21.86
N PHE A 548 6.19 -23.48 -21.55
CA PHE A 548 5.63 -23.37 -20.21
C PHE A 548 5.17 -24.74 -19.66
N LEU A 549 4.36 -25.47 -20.46
CA LEU A 549 3.82 -26.77 -20.05
C LEU A 549 4.91 -27.84 -19.86
N ARG A 550 5.96 -27.85 -20.69
CA ARG A 550 7.10 -28.76 -20.50
C ARG A 550 7.87 -28.45 -19.24
N LYS A 551 8.11 -27.15 -18.95
CA LYS A 551 8.86 -26.70 -17.77
C LYS A 551 8.12 -26.95 -16.45
N LEU A 552 6.80 -27.01 -16.46
CA LEU A 552 6.00 -27.43 -15.31
C LEU A 552 6.31 -28.88 -14.87
N GLY A 553 6.70 -29.76 -15.79
CA GLY A 553 7.05 -31.15 -15.52
C GLY A 553 8.49 -31.36 -15.06
N GLU A 554 9.34 -30.34 -15.10
CA GLU A 554 10.75 -30.46 -14.70
C GLU A 554 10.90 -30.15 -13.19
N PRO A 555 11.70 -30.98 -12.44
CA PRO A 555 11.96 -30.67 -11.02
C PRO A 555 12.74 -29.36 -10.88
N LEU A 556 12.51 -28.63 -9.79
CA LEU A 556 13.28 -27.43 -9.46
C LEU A 556 14.76 -27.81 -9.29
N LEU A 557 15.65 -27.23 -10.12
CA LEU A 557 17.08 -27.40 -9.95
C LEU A 557 17.51 -26.76 -8.63
N GLY A 558 17.87 -27.55 -7.63
CA GLY A 558 18.38 -27.09 -6.34
C GLY A 558 17.79 -27.74 -5.09
N GLU A 559 17.07 -28.88 -5.22
CA GLU A 559 16.77 -29.80 -4.09
C GLU A 559 17.80 -30.88 -3.94
#